data_94a3a14bb7af8d2ed2a28ea71b5666e4
#
_entry.id   94a3a14bb7af8d2ed2a28ea71b5666e4
#
_cell.length_a   1.000
_cell.length_b   1.000
_cell.length_c   1.000
_cell.angle_alpha   90.00
_cell.angle_beta   90.00
_cell.angle_gamma   90.00
#
_symmetry.space_group_name_H-M   'P 1'
#
loop_
_entity.id
_entity.type
_entity.pdbx_description
1 polymer ?
#
loop_
_entity_poly.entity_id
_entity_poly.type
_entity_poly.pdbx_seq_one_letter_code
_entity_poly.pdbx_strand_id
1 'polypeptide(L)'
;MIRWTAEPDTPLNVAGVQLEYACYGPPPGQEPTFILLHEGLGCVALWREFPAQLAKATGLGVFVYSRQGYGTSTPVALPRSIDYMTYEAEDVLGRVMDAADLGDVILLGHSDGATIASIYAGSVSDRRVRGLILIAPHFFVEDAGLEAIRAAGAEFASGALKERLAKYHDDVDGAFLGWHDAWTDPNFAHWNVADAIDHWRIPVLALQGGEDPYGTIAQIEEIEARIYAPLEIEILRGCGHAPHLERPEETRAAITEFCARLVRLEQEDVHLA
;
A
#
# COMPACT_ATOMS: atom_id res chain seq x y z
N MET A 1 -21.62 5.04 8.60
CA MET A 1 -21.60 4.11 7.46
C MET A 1 -21.10 4.88 6.26
N ILE A 2 -20.01 4.43 5.58
CA ILE A 2 -19.47 5.09 4.39
C ILE A 2 -20.41 4.96 3.19
N ARG A 3 -20.25 5.84 2.20
CA ARG A 3 -20.88 5.67 0.88
C ARG A 3 -19.99 4.84 -0.01
N TRP A 4 -20.47 3.66 -0.41
CA TRP A 4 -19.73 2.79 -1.32
C TRP A 4 -19.88 3.28 -2.77
N THR A 5 -18.98 4.19 -3.17
CA THR A 5 -18.96 4.85 -4.50
C THR A 5 -17.55 5.32 -4.84
N ALA A 6 -17.24 5.49 -6.12
CA ALA A 6 -15.98 6.04 -6.58
C ALA A 6 -15.79 7.54 -6.23
N GLU A 7 -16.88 8.26 -6.06
CA GLU A 7 -16.86 9.70 -5.75
C GLU A 7 -17.78 9.97 -4.54
N PRO A 8 -17.28 9.70 -3.29
CA PRO A 8 -18.03 10.03 -2.09
C PRO A 8 -18.06 11.55 -1.90
N ASP A 9 -19.19 12.06 -1.44
CA ASP A 9 -19.42 13.48 -1.15
C ASP A 9 -18.93 13.92 0.23
N THR A 10 -18.46 12.99 1.04
CA THR A 10 -17.94 13.23 2.38
C THR A 10 -16.72 12.37 2.65
N PRO A 11 -15.67 12.91 3.33
CA PRO A 11 -14.52 12.14 3.71
C PRO A 11 -14.84 11.08 4.78
N LEU A 12 -13.95 10.09 4.94
CA LEU A 12 -13.98 9.14 6.03
C LEU A 12 -13.42 9.79 7.30
N ASN A 13 -14.19 9.79 8.39
CA ASN A 13 -13.71 10.26 9.68
C ASN A 13 -13.06 9.11 10.46
N VAL A 14 -11.76 9.24 10.73
CA VAL A 14 -10.99 8.29 11.55
C VAL A 14 -10.43 9.02 12.77
N ALA A 15 -11.06 8.85 13.91
CA ALA A 15 -10.66 9.49 15.18
C ALA A 15 -10.45 11.02 15.09
N GLY A 16 -11.27 11.71 14.29
CA GLY A 16 -11.19 13.17 14.09
C GLY A 16 -10.37 13.60 12.86
N VAL A 17 -9.64 12.70 12.23
CA VAL A 17 -8.93 12.93 10.97
C VAL A 17 -9.88 12.65 9.81
N GLN A 18 -9.97 13.57 8.85
CA GLN A 18 -10.76 13.39 7.64
C GLN A 18 -9.87 12.81 6.54
N LEU A 19 -10.22 11.62 6.03
CA LEU A 19 -9.46 10.94 5.00
C LEU A 19 -10.26 10.90 3.69
N GLU A 20 -9.61 11.25 2.59
CA GLU A 20 -10.10 11.01 1.23
C GLU A 20 -10.20 9.50 1.00
N TYR A 21 -11.30 9.04 0.37
CA TYR A 21 -11.44 7.65 -0.02
C TYR A 21 -12.26 7.50 -1.29
N ALA A 22 -12.21 6.32 -1.89
CA ALA A 22 -13.08 5.89 -2.99
C ALA A 22 -13.33 4.38 -2.89
N CYS A 23 -14.46 3.93 -3.43
CA CYS A 23 -14.85 2.52 -3.44
C CYS A 23 -15.27 2.07 -4.83
N TYR A 24 -14.89 0.85 -5.20
CA TYR A 24 -15.21 0.25 -6.49
C TYR A 24 -15.72 -1.17 -6.31
N GLY A 25 -16.50 -1.66 -7.27
CA GLY A 25 -17.08 -3.01 -7.22
C GLY A 25 -18.17 -3.15 -6.15
N PRO A 26 -18.48 -4.39 -5.71
CA PRO A 26 -19.49 -4.64 -4.70
C PRO A 26 -19.08 -4.09 -3.32
N PRO A 27 -20.05 -3.64 -2.50
CA PRO A 27 -19.78 -3.27 -1.12
C PRO A 27 -19.36 -4.50 -0.28
N PRO A 28 -18.76 -4.30 0.90
CA PRO A 28 -18.36 -5.37 1.80
C PRO A 28 -19.49 -6.38 2.05
N GLY A 29 -19.19 -7.66 2.01
CA GLY A 29 -20.15 -8.77 2.13
C GLY A 29 -19.49 -10.01 2.71
N GLN A 30 -19.75 -11.17 2.11
CA GLN A 30 -19.12 -12.44 2.49
C GLN A 30 -17.72 -12.61 1.92
N GLU A 31 -17.47 -12.02 0.75
CA GLU A 31 -16.17 -12.06 0.10
C GLU A 31 -15.27 -10.95 0.64
N PRO A 32 -13.93 -11.16 0.64
CA PRO A 32 -13.01 -10.16 1.13
C PRO A 32 -13.00 -8.90 0.25
N THR A 33 -12.71 -7.76 0.87
CA THR A 33 -12.56 -6.46 0.21
C THR A 33 -11.09 -6.10 0.10
N PHE A 34 -10.62 -5.63 -1.04
CA PHE A 34 -9.29 -5.04 -1.14
C PHE A 34 -9.21 -3.73 -0.38
N ILE A 35 -8.10 -3.54 0.36
CA ILE A 35 -7.67 -2.23 0.84
C ILE A 35 -6.40 -1.84 0.10
N LEU A 36 -6.44 -0.73 -0.64
CA LEU A 36 -5.29 -0.22 -1.36
C LEU A 36 -4.56 0.85 -0.54
N LEU A 37 -3.28 0.60 -0.30
CA LEU A 37 -2.36 1.45 0.45
C LEU A 37 -1.34 2.05 -0.51
N HIS A 38 -1.41 3.37 -0.74
CA HIS A 38 -0.60 4.08 -1.74
C HIS A 38 0.87 4.23 -1.34
N GLU A 39 1.73 4.51 -2.32
CA GLU A 39 3.15 4.81 -2.17
C GLU A 39 3.42 6.12 -1.43
N GLY A 40 4.72 6.48 -1.26
CA GLY A 40 5.19 7.62 -0.47
C GLY A 40 4.61 8.98 -0.87
N LEU A 41 4.34 9.20 -2.15
CA LEU A 41 3.75 10.43 -2.68
C LEU A 41 2.39 10.20 -3.35
N GLY A 42 1.76 9.06 -3.05
CA GLY A 42 0.49 8.64 -3.63
C GLY A 42 -0.74 9.27 -2.96
N CYS A 43 -1.87 9.02 -3.60
CA CYS A 43 -3.21 9.33 -3.08
C CYS A 43 -4.25 8.51 -3.87
N VAL A 44 -5.53 8.63 -3.53
CA VAL A 44 -6.63 7.95 -4.26
C VAL A 44 -6.53 8.16 -5.77
N ALA A 45 -6.33 9.39 -6.23
CA ALA A 45 -6.32 9.74 -7.65
C ALA A 45 -5.11 9.15 -8.41
N LEU A 46 -4.00 8.89 -7.75
CA LEU A 46 -2.78 8.38 -8.38
C LEU A 46 -2.82 6.87 -8.68
N TRP A 47 -3.77 6.13 -8.11
CA TRP A 47 -4.08 4.77 -8.54
C TRP A 47 -4.72 4.70 -9.93
N ARG A 48 -5.22 5.82 -10.45
CA ARG A 48 -5.88 5.96 -11.76
C ARG A 48 -7.00 4.94 -11.92
N GLU A 49 -7.01 4.20 -13.05
CA GLU A 49 -8.04 3.20 -13.35
C GLU A 49 -7.83 1.86 -12.64
N PHE A 50 -6.69 1.67 -11.96
CA PHE A 50 -6.32 0.38 -11.39
C PHE A 50 -7.36 -0.17 -10.40
N PRO A 51 -7.94 0.61 -9.45
CA PRO A 51 -8.94 0.09 -8.51
C PRO A 51 -10.22 -0.41 -9.22
N ALA A 52 -10.70 0.35 -10.20
CA ALA A 52 -11.89 -0.04 -10.97
C ALA A 52 -11.65 -1.29 -11.83
N GLN A 53 -10.47 -1.38 -12.45
CA GLN A 53 -10.07 -2.54 -13.25
C GLN A 53 -9.86 -3.78 -12.38
N LEU A 54 -9.29 -3.62 -11.18
CA LEU A 54 -9.11 -4.69 -10.21
C LEU A 54 -10.46 -5.24 -9.73
N ALA A 55 -11.38 -4.37 -9.33
CA ALA A 55 -12.73 -4.75 -8.93
C ALA A 55 -13.46 -5.53 -10.06
N LYS A 56 -13.33 -5.06 -11.30
CA LYS A 56 -13.92 -5.73 -12.46
C LYS A 56 -13.31 -7.10 -12.74
N ALA A 57 -11.99 -7.24 -12.59
CA ALA A 57 -11.28 -8.48 -12.90
C ALA A 57 -11.52 -9.57 -11.85
N THR A 58 -11.59 -9.18 -10.57
CA THR A 58 -11.73 -10.12 -9.44
C THR A 58 -13.18 -10.33 -9.02
N GLY A 59 -14.08 -9.39 -9.31
CA GLY A 59 -15.44 -9.37 -8.79
C GLY A 59 -15.53 -8.93 -7.32
N LEU A 60 -14.40 -8.61 -6.69
CA LEU A 60 -14.32 -8.19 -5.29
C LEU A 60 -14.49 -6.68 -5.13
N GLY A 61 -14.89 -6.23 -3.93
CA GLY A 61 -14.90 -4.83 -3.55
C GLY A 61 -13.47 -4.28 -3.42
N VAL A 62 -13.29 -3.00 -3.74
CA VAL A 62 -12.03 -2.29 -3.57
C VAL A 62 -12.28 -0.99 -2.81
N PHE A 63 -11.64 -0.86 -1.67
CA PHE A 63 -11.57 0.36 -0.88
C PHE A 63 -10.16 0.95 -1.01
N VAL A 64 -10.08 2.23 -1.35
CA VAL A 64 -8.82 2.97 -1.45
C VAL A 64 -8.94 4.26 -0.68
N TYR A 65 -7.91 4.67 0.04
CA TYR A 65 -7.89 5.94 0.78
C TYR A 65 -6.53 6.63 0.66
N SER A 66 -6.56 7.95 0.83
CA SER A 66 -5.33 8.75 0.98
C SER A 66 -5.02 8.88 2.46
N ARG A 67 -3.79 8.49 2.87
CA ARG A 67 -3.31 8.67 4.24
C ARG A 67 -3.35 10.15 4.64
N GLN A 68 -3.32 10.44 5.93
CA GLN A 68 -3.22 11.81 6.43
C GLN A 68 -1.99 12.52 5.81
N GLY A 69 -2.18 13.75 5.31
CA GLY A 69 -1.17 14.53 4.62
C GLY A 69 -1.15 14.35 3.10
N TYR A 70 -1.98 13.46 2.54
CA TYR A 70 -2.02 13.17 1.10
C TYR A 70 -3.40 13.38 0.51
N GLY A 71 -3.46 13.62 -0.81
CA GLY A 71 -4.72 13.87 -1.51
C GLY A 71 -5.43 15.10 -0.95
N THR A 72 -6.71 14.92 -0.65
CA THR A 72 -7.55 15.91 0.04
C THR A 72 -7.76 15.57 1.52
N SER A 73 -6.96 14.63 2.06
CA SER A 73 -7.01 14.27 3.48
C SER A 73 -6.46 15.38 4.37
N THR A 74 -6.88 15.39 5.64
CA THR A 74 -6.38 16.33 6.66
C THR A 74 -4.84 16.41 6.61
N PRO A 75 -4.25 17.61 6.56
CA PRO A 75 -2.79 17.79 6.58
C PRO A 75 -2.11 17.11 7.76
N VAL A 76 -0.85 16.73 7.59
CA VAL A 76 0.01 16.18 8.64
C VAL A 76 0.88 17.27 9.23
N ALA A 77 1.18 17.18 10.53
CA ALA A 77 2.16 18.07 11.16
C ALA A 77 3.60 17.69 10.76
N LEU A 78 4.43 18.68 10.45
CA LEU A 78 5.85 18.50 10.16
C LEU A 78 6.71 18.91 11.37
N PRO A 79 7.89 18.30 11.58
CA PRO A 79 8.44 17.18 10.82
C PRO A 79 7.64 15.88 11.08
N ARG A 80 7.49 15.04 10.06
CA ARG A 80 6.89 13.72 10.23
C ARG A 80 7.89 12.80 10.93
N SER A 81 7.41 11.92 11.83
CA SER A 81 8.28 10.93 12.47
C SER A 81 8.89 9.98 11.43
N ILE A 82 10.13 9.56 11.67
CA ILE A 82 10.77 8.50 10.86
C ILE A 82 10.07 7.15 11.01
N ASP A 83 9.31 6.94 12.10
CA ASP A 83 8.53 5.71 12.35
C ASP A 83 7.12 5.76 11.75
N TYR A 84 6.85 6.70 10.82
CA TYR A 84 5.50 6.94 10.33
C TYR A 84 4.84 5.71 9.68
N MET A 85 5.61 4.84 9.02
CA MET A 85 5.05 3.63 8.42
C MET A 85 4.58 2.63 9.49
N THR A 86 5.33 2.50 10.58
CA THR A 86 4.92 1.69 11.74
C THR A 86 3.68 2.28 12.40
N TYR A 87 3.63 3.60 12.60
CA TYR A 87 2.45 4.28 13.14
C TYR A 87 1.21 4.11 12.24
N GLU A 88 1.35 4.28 10.93
CA GLU A 88 0.25 4.04 9.97
C GLU A 88 -0.25 2.59 10.02
N ALA A 89 0.67 1.64 10.18
CA ALA A 89 0.32 0.23 10.32
C ALA A 89 -0.40 -0.05 11.65
N GLU A 90 0.25 0.21 12.77
CA GLU A 90 -0.20 -0.30 14.07
C GLU A 90 -1.33 0.53 14.68
N ASP A 91 -1.33 1.87 14.43
CA ASP A 91 -2.29 2.78 15.06
C ASP A 91 -3.42 3.27 14.14
N VAL A 92 -3.20 3.31 12.82
CA VAL A 92 -4.16 3.93 11.89
C VAL A 92 -4.95 2.91 11.10
N LEU A 93 -4.30 1.93 10.45
CA LEU A 93 -4.95 1.05 9.48
C LEU A 93 -6.15 0.28 10.06
N GLY A 94 -6.02 -0.27 11.28
CA GLY A 94 -7.14 -0.95 11.95
C GLY A 94 -8.34 -0.04 12.17
N ARG A 95 -8.09 1.23 12.55
CA ARG A 95 -9.16 2.23 12.73
C ARG A 95 -9.79 2.66 11.41
N VAL A 96 -9.03 2.68 10.31
CA VAL A 96 -9.58 2.92 8.96
C VAL A 96 -10.55 1.80 8.60
N MET A 97 -10.17 0.54 8.82
CA MET A 97 -11.04 -0.60 8.57
C MET A 97 -12.32 -0.54 9.40
N ASP A 98 -12.21 -0.19 10.67
CA ASP A 98 -13.37 -0.05 11.58
C ASP A 98 -14.29 1.09 11.14
N ALA A 99 -13.73 2.26 10.78
CA ALA A 99 -14.50 3.42 10.33
C ALA A 99 -15.19 3.16 8.98
N ALA A 100 -14.58 2.35 8.13
CA ALA A 100 -15.13 1.95 6.83
C ALA A 100 -16.06 0.72 6.92
N ASP A 101 -16.25 0.14 8.10
CA ASP A 101 -17.08 -1.05 8.35
C ASP A 101 -16.66 -2.24 7.46
N LEU A 102 -15.34 -2.49 7.35
CA LEU A 102 -14.79 -3.55 6.53
C LEU A 102 -14.68 -4.85 7.34
N GLY A 103 -15.22 -5.92 6.77
CA GLY A 103 -15.07 -7.29 7.25
C GLY A 103 -13.72 -7.90 6.82
N ASP A 104 -13.75 -9.07 6.17
CA ASP A 104 -12.55 -9.72 5.64
C ASP A 104 -11.92 -8.87 4.55
N VAL A 105 -10.58 -8.76 4.57
CA VAL A 105 -9.82 -7.89 3.67
C VAL A 105 -8.60 -8.58 3.08
N ILE A 106 -8.23 -8.14 1.88
CA ILE A 106 -6.93 -8.37 1.28
C ILE A 106 -6.19 -7.03 1.26
N LEU A 107 -5.07 -6.96 1.96
CA LEU A 107 -4.22 -5.76 1.94
C LEU A 107 -3.40 -5.75 0.66
N LEU A 108 -3.51 -4.69 -0.14
CA LEU A 108 -2.71 -4.45 -1.33
C LEU A 108 -1.96 -3.14 -1.16
N GLY A 109 -0.66 -3.20 -0.98
CA GLY A 109 0.19 -2.02 -0.81
C GLY A 109 1.16 -1.82 -1.96
N HIS A 110 1.48 -0.56 -2.25
CA HIS A 110 2.54 -0.17 -3.16
C HIS A 110 3.60 0.65 -2.40
N SER A 111 4.89 0.28 -2.52
CA SER A 111 6.01 1.00 -1.91
C SER A 111 5.82 1.19 -0.40
N ASP A 112 5.79 2.43 0.13
CA ASP A 112 5.43 2.71 1.53
C ASP A 112 4.16 1.97 1.97
N GLY A 113 3.14 1.94 1.11
CA GLY A 113 1.90 1.24 1.39
C GLY A 113 2.08 -0.27 1.52
N ALA A 114 3.00 -0.86 0.76
CA ALA A 114 3.37 -2.28 0.89
C ALA A 114 4.10 -2.54 2.20
N THR A 115 4.99 -1.64 2.60
CA THR A 115 5.66 -1.69 3.90
C THR A 115 4.66 -1.59 5.06
N ILE A 116 3.71 -0.64 4.99
CA ILE A 116 2.64 -0.47 5.99
C ILE A 116 1.79 -1.76 6.09
N ALA A 117 1.37 -2.33 4.95
CA ALA A 117 0.62 -3.59 4.93
C ALA A 117 1.41 -4.75 5.55
N SER A 118 2.71 -4.79 5.28
CA SER A 118 3.66 -5.80 5.80
C SER A 118 3.80 -5.72 7.31
N ILE A 119 4.02 -4.53 7.84
CA ILE A 119 4.12 -4.29 9.29
C ILE A 119 2.80 -4.66 9.95
N TYR A 120 1.66 -4.22 9.41
CA TYR A 120 0.35 -4.57 9.96
C TYR A 120 0.14 -6.08 10.06
N ALA A 121 0.40 -6.79 8.97
CA ALA A 121 0.24 -8.25 8.92
C ALA A 121 1.18 -9.01 9.89
N GLY A 122 2.34 -8.42 10.24
CA GLY A 122 3.30 -9.00 11.17
C GLY A 122 3.12 -8.60 12.63
N SER A 123 2.67 -7.36 12.89
CA SER A 123 2.61 -6.79 14.24
C SER A 123 1.20 -6.82 14.84
N VAL A 124 0.14 -6.77 14.01
CA VAL A 124 -1.24 -6.70 14.48
C VAL A 124 -1.95 -8.03 14.28
N SER A 125 -2.50 -8.57 15.36
CA SER A 125 -3.29 -9.81 15.29
C SER A 125 -4.73 -9.49 14.87
N ASP A 126 -4.95 -9.27 13.57
CA ASP A 126 -6.28 -9.00 13.00
C ASP A 126 -6.71 -10.12 12.05
N ARG A 127 -7.73 -10.87 12.46
CA ARG A 127 -8.24 -12.01 11.69
C ARG A 127 -8.99 -11.63 10.42
N ARG A 128 -9.29 -10.35 10.23
CA ARG A 128 -9.91 -9.85 9.01
C ARG A 128 -8.95 -9.91 7.82
N VAL A 129 -7.63 -9.88 8.05
CA VAL A 129 -6.64 -9.93 6.97
C VAL A 129 -6.50 -11.36 6.46
N ARG A 130 -6.93 -11.58 5.21
CA ARG A 130 -6.97 -12.91 4.56
C ARG A 130 -5.81 -13.13 3.59
N GLY A 131 -5.24 -12.08 3.06
CA GLY A 131 -4.12 -12.14 2.12
C GLY A 131 -3.36 -10.82 2.07
N LEU A 132 -2.12 -10.90 1.61
CA LEU A 132 -1.20 -9.77 1.50
C LEU A 132 -0.63 -9.69 0.08
N ILE A 133 -0.77 -8.54 -0.55
CA ILE A 133 -0.23 -8.27 -1.89
C ILE A 133 0.70 -7.06 -1.79
N LEU A 134 1.96 -7.27 -2.11
CA LEU A 134 3.03 -6.30 -1.98
C LEU A 134 3.58 -5.93 -3.34
N ILE A 135 3.42 -4.67 -3.74
CA ILE A 135 4.01 -4.12 -4.96
C ILE A 135 5.19 -3.26 -4.56
N ALA A 136 6.40 -3.64 -4.97
CA ALA A 136 7.64 -2.92 -4.69
C ALA A 136 7.83 -2.56 -3.20
N PRO A 137 7.76 -3.54 -2.26
CA PRO A 137 7.90 -3.28 -0.83
C PRO A 137 9.32 -2.87 -0.45
N HIS A 138 9.45 -2.18 0.70
CA HIS A 138 10.72 -1.89 1.33
C HIS A 138 10.72 -2.43 2.77
N PHE A 139 11.77 -3.15 3.14
CA PHE A 139 11.98 -3.68 4.50
C PHE A 139 13.20 -3.07 5.17
N PHE A 140 14.13 -2.56 4.37
CA PHE A 140 15.35 -1.89 4.80
C PHE A 140 15.78 -0.85 3.77
N VAL A 141 16.63 0.05 4.22
CA VAL A 141 17.16 1.14 3.37
C VAL A 141 18.22 0.60 2.41
N GLU A 142 18.13 1.02 1.15
CA GLU A 142 19.16 0.79 0.13
C GLU A 142 19.72 2.13 -0.37
N ASP A 143 21.02 2.22 -0.61
CA ASP A 143 21.68 3.45 -1.05
C ASP A 143 21.11 3.98 -2.37
N ALA A 144 20.80 3.10 -3.33
CA ALA A 144 20.20 3.47 -4.60
C ALA A 144 18.82 4.14 -4.41
N GLY A 145 17.98 3.62 -3.52
CA GLY A 145 16.70 4.22 -3.17
C GLY A 145 16.86 5.61 -2.55
N LEU A 146 17.80 5.77 -1.62
CA LEU A 146 18.11 7.08 -1.04
C LEU A 146 18.62 8.10 -2.07
N GLU A 147 19.41 7.66 -3.05
CA GLU A 147 19.88 8.53 -4.15
C GLU A 147 18.71 8.99 -5.01
N ALA A 148 17.77 8.09 -5.35
CA ALA A 148 16.55 8.43 -6.08
C ALA A 148 15.67 9.42 -5.31
N ILE A 149 15.52 9.24 -4.00
CA ILE A 149 14.75 10.14 -3.13
C ILE A 149 15.41 11.53 -3.05
N ARG A 150 16.75 11.61 -2.89
CA ARG A 150 17.48 12.88 -2.90
C ARG A 150 17.36 13.60 -4.26
N ALA A 151 17.37 12.85 -5.37
CA ALA A 151 17.14 13.42 -6.70
C ALA A 151 15.72 14.00 -6.82
N ALA A 152 14.70 13.32 -6.29
CA ALA A 152 13.34 13.85 -6.20
C ALA A 152 13.28 15.14 -5.37
N GLY A 153 14.08 15.26 -4.29
CA GLY A 153 14.23 16.49 -3.52
C GLY A 153 14.75 17.67 -4.35
N ALA A 154 15.75 17.45 -5.16
CA ALA A 154 16.27 18.47 -6.07
C ALA A 154 15.25 18.89 -7.15
N GLU A 155 14.49 17.92 -7.68
CA GLU A 155 13.42 18.20 -8.64
C GLU A 155 12.26 18.98 -8.01
N PHE A 156 11.88 18.66 -6.76
CA PHE A 156 10.87 19.38 -6.02
C PHE A 156 11.30 20.82 -5.74
N ALA A 157 12.54 21.04 -5.30
CA ALA A 157 13.10 22.36 -5.06
C ALA A 157 13.17 23.22 -6.33
N SER A 158 13.37 22.61 -7.51
CA SER A 158 13.30 23.31 -8.81
C SER A 158 11.89 23.72 -9.24
N GLY A 159 10.85 23.17 -8.58
CA GLY A 159 9.45 23.44 -8.83
C GLY A 159 8.75 22.42 -9.76
N ALA A 160 9.48 21.71 -10.61
CA ALA A 160 8.89 20.82 -11.62
C ALA A 160 8.08 19.67 -10.99
N LEU A 161 8.63 18.99 -9.99
CA LEU A 161 7.92 17.94 -9.26
C LEU A 161 6.76 18.52 -8.43
N LYS A 162 6.99 19.68 -7.79
CA LYS A 162 5.96 20.36 -6.99
C LYS A 162 4.72 20.70 -7.81
N GLU A 163 4.89 21.26 -9.01
CA GLU A 163 3.77 21.57 -9.92
C GLU A 163 2.99 20.32 -10.37
N ARG A 164 3.66 19.18 -10.52
CA ARG A 164 2.99 17.92 -10.85
C ARG A 164 2.18 17.39 -9.68
N LEU A 165 2.76 17.38 -8.46
CA LEU A 165 2.13 16.88 -7.24
C LEU A 165 0.98 17.78 -6.76
N ALA A 166 1.06 19.09 -6.97
CA ALA A 166 0.01 20.05 -6.61
C ALA A 166 -1.34 19.82 -7.33
N LYS A 167 -1.36 18.96 -8.35
CA LYS A 167 -2.60 18.54 -9.02
C LYS A 167 -3.36 17.47 -8.21
N TYR A 168 -2.72 16.87 -7.23
CA TYR A 168 -3.22 15.70 -6.52
C TYR A 168 -3.29 15.89 -5.00
N HIS A 169 -2.53 16.85 -4.45
CA HIS A 169 -2.45 17.09 -3.01
C HIS A 169 -2.81 18.54 -2.68
N ASP A 170 -3.74 18.71 -1.76
CA ASP A 170 -4.14 20.03 -1.24
C ASP A 170 -2.99 20.69 -0.48
N ASP A 171 -2.22 19.89 0.28
CA ASP A 171 -0.99 20.32 0.96
C ASP A 171 0.23 19.61 0.31
N VAL A 172 0.68 20.12 -0.83
CA VAL A 172 1.77 19.54 -1.58
C VAL A 172 3.11 19.59 -0.84
N ASP A 173 3.35 20.63 -0.05
CA ASP A 173 4.57 20.76 0.74
C ASP A 173 4.56 19.75 1.89
N GLY A 174 3.44 19.62 2.61
CA GLY A 174 3.27 18.62 3.66
C GLY A 174 3.42 17.19 3.15
N ALA A 175 2.80 16.88 2.00
CA ALA A 175 2.91 15.55 1.37
C ALA A 175 4.36 15.21 1.01
N PHE A 176 5.05 16.13 0.32
CA PHE A 176 6.41 15.89 -0.15
C PHE A 176 7.44 15.90 1.00
N LEU A 177 7.46 16.95 1.82
CA LEU A 177 8.46 17.10 2.89
C LEU A 177 8.25 16.04 3.97
N GLY A 178 6.99 15.69 4.27
CA GLY A 178 6.71 14.61 5.24
C GLY A 178 7.28 13.25 4.82
N TRP A 179 7.31 12.93 3.54
CA TRP A 179 7.92 11.72 3.00
C TRP A 179 9.43 11.88 2.83
N HIS A 180 9.87 12.89 2.06
CA HIS A 180 11.27 13.10 1.69
C HIS A 180 12.18 13.25 2.92
N ASP A 181 11.78 14.10 3.89
CA ASP A 181 12.62 14.41 5.03
C ASP A 181 12.68 13.23 6.02
N ALA A 182 11.62 12.42 6.11
CA ALA A 182 11.66 11.19 6.91
C ALA A 182 12.63 10.16 6.29
N TRP A 183 12.56 9.93 4.98
CA TRP A 183 13.44 8.98 4.29
C TRP A 183 14.91 9.44 4.24
N THR A 184 15.16 10.75 4.19
CA THR A 184 16.52 11.31 4.13
C THR A 184 17.10 11.71 5.50
N ASP A 185 16.35 11.52 6.58
CA ASP A 185 16.84 11.71 7.94
C ASP A 185 18.02 10.77 8.21
N PRO A 186 19.16 11.27 8.76
CA PRO A 186 20.31 10.42 9.08
C PRO A 186 19.98 9.24 10.01
N ASN A 187 18.98 9.38 10.88
CA ASN A 187 18.56 8.30 11.78
C ASN A 187 17.79 7.21 11.05
N PHE A 188 17.24 7.48 9.87
CA PHE A 188 16.57 6.49 9.03
C PHE A 188 17.54 5.56 8.30
N ALA A 189 18.83 5.88 8.22
CA ALA A 189 19.83 5.07 7.52
C ALA A 189 19.96 3.61 8.01
N HIS A 190 19.50 3.34 9.23
CA HIS A 190 19.49 2.01 9.83
C HIS A 190 18.08 1.42 9.98
N TRP A 191 17.09 2.07 9.35
CA TRP A 191 15.72 1.60 9.41
C TRP A 191 15.60 0.22 8.77
N ASN A 192 14.97 -0.70 9.50
CA ASN A 192 14.74 -2.07 9.08
C ASN A 192 13.49 -2.61 9.81
N VAL A 193 12.57 -3.17 9.05
CA VAL A 193 11.31 -3.76 9.55
C VAL A 193 11.12 -5.18 9.04
N ALA A 194 12.20 -5.84 8.58
CA ALA A 194 12.12 -7.16 7.99
C ALA A 194 11.67 -8.26 8.98
N ASP A 195 11.81 -8.04 10.28
CA ASP A 195 11.30 -8.94 11.33
C ASP A 195 9.78 -9.10 11.31
N ALA A 196 9.04 -8.16 10.73
CA ALA A 196 7.61 -8.32 10.52
C ALA A 196 7.26 -9.54 9.65
N ILE A 197 8.14 -9.91 8.71
CA ILE A 197 7.95 -11.06 7.80
C ILE A 197 7.88 -12.38 8.58
N ASP A 198 8.64 -12.52 9.65
CA ASP A 198 8.70 -13.74 10.48
C ASP A 198 7.35 -14.09 11.11
N HIS A 199 6.47 -13.10 11.20
CA HIS A 199 5.16 -13.21 11.85
C HIS A 199 3.98 -13.37 10.90
N TRP A 200 4.18 -13.28 9.58
CA TRP A 200 3.08 -13.48 8.62
C TRP A 200 2.54 -14.90 8.67
N ARG A 201 1.21 -15.03 8.67
CA ARG A 201 0.50 -16.32 8.76
C ARG A 201 -0.59 -16.44 7.70
N ILE A 202 -0.57 -15.56 6.70
CA ILE A 202 -1.51 -15.45 5.59
C ILE A 202 -0.77 -15.59 4.27
N PRO A 203 -1.42 -16.03 3.18
CA PRO A 203 -0.81 -16.08 1.86
C PRO A 203 -0.33 -14.70 1.37
N VAL A 204 0.80 -14.69 0.70
CA VAL A 204 1.46 -13.47 0.21
C VAL A 204 1.74 -13.56 -1.28
N LEU A 205 1.44 -12.48 -2.01
CA LEU A 205 1.92 -12.24 -3.37
C LEU A 205 2.85 -11.03 -3.34
N ALA A 206 4.09 -11.19 -3.77
CA ALA A 206 5.07 -10.12 -3.92
C ALA A 206 5.33 -9.84 -5.41
N LEU A 207 5.19 -8.57 -5.82
CA LEU A 207 5.44 -8.12 -7.18
C LEU A 207 6.56 -7.08 -7.19
N GLN A 208 7.57 -7.27 -8.04
CA GLN A 208 8.71 -6.36 -8.13
C GLN A 208 9.05 -6.06 -9.58
N GLY A 209 9.26 -4.79 -9.91
CA GLY A 209 9.86 -4.39 -11.17
C GLY A 209 11.34 -4.71 -11.20
N GLY A 210 11.82 -5.35 -12.28
CA GLY A 210 13.23 -5.72 -12.42
C GLY A 210 14.19 -4.54 -12.60
N GLU A 211 13.66 -3.34 -12.91
CA GLU A 211 14.41 -2.10 -13.13
C GLU A 211 13.96 -0.99 -12.15
N ASP A 212 13.49 -1.39 -10.97
CA ASP A 212 13.04 -0.48 -9.93
C ASP A 212 14.21 0.37 -9.38
N PRO A 213 14.16 1.71 -9.48
CA PRO A 213 15.23 2.57 -8.99
C PRO A 213 15.20 2.80 -7.46
N TYR A 214 14.12 2.46 -6.77
CA TYR A 214 13.91 2.72 -5.35
C TYR A 214 14.22 1.50 -4.47
N GLY A 215 13.99 0.27 -4.96
CA GLY A 215 14.24 -0.96 -4.25
C GLY A 215 14.67 -2.08 -5.18
N THR A 216 15.73 -2.81 -4.82
CA THR A 216 16.24 -3.92 -5.62
C THR A 216 15.53 -5.23 -5.32
N ILE A 217 15.90 -6.29 -6.04
CA ILE A 217 15.41 -7.66 -5.78
C ILE A 217 15.75 -8.14 -4.36
N ALA A 218 16.71 -7.52 -3.69
CA ALA A 218 17.08 -7.87 -2.31
C ALA A 218 15.90 -7.73 -1.33
N GLN A 219 14.95 -6.83 -1.60
CA GLN A 219 13.72 -6.72 -0.81
C GLN A 219 12.86 -7.98 -0.93
N ILE A 220 12.82 -8.62 -2.10
CA ILE A 220 12.09 -9.86 -2.34
C ILE A 220 12.84 -11.07 -1.79
N GLU A 221 14.17 -11.09 -1.94
CA GLU A 221 15.03 -12.13 -1.36
C GLU A 221 14.91 -12.17 0.18
N GLU A 222 14.74 -11.01 0.83
CA GLU A 222 14.47 -10.94 2.27
C GLU A 222 13.13 -11.58 2.64
N ILE A 223 12.09 -11.42 1.82
CA ILE A 223 10.82 -12.13 2.02
C ILE A 223 11.05 -13.65 1.92
N GLU A 224 11.70 -14.13 0.85
CA GLU A 224 11.96 -15.55 0.63
C GLU A 224 12.76 -16.18 1.78
N ALA A 225 13.72 -15.45 2.33
CA ALA A 225 14.58 -15.92 3.40
C ALA A 225 13.87 -16.10 4.75
N ARG A 226 12.78 -15.34 5.00
CA ARG A 226 12.12 -15.25 6.31
C ARG A 226 10.74 -15.86 6.38
N ILE A 227 10.02 -15.90 5.27
CA ILE A 227 8.58 -16.24 5.28
C ILE A 227 8.34 -17.73 5.57
N TYR A 228 7.32 -18.01 6.39
CA TYR A 228 6.79 -19.35 6.64
C TYR A 228 5.41 -19.59 6.03
N ALA A 229 4.75 -18.53 5.60
CA ALA A 229 3.45 -18.60 4.94
C ALA A 229 3.61 -18.89 3.42
N PRO A 230 2.54 -19.30 2.71
CA PRO A 230 2.58 -19.45 1.27
C PRO A 230 2.98 -18.14 0.57
N LEU A 231 3.96 -18.22 -0.33
CA LEU A 231 4.52 -17.07 -1.06
C LEU A 231 4.44 -17.32 -2.57
N GLU A 232 3.96 -16.32 -3.29
CA GLU A 232 4.06 -16.20 -4.74
C GLU A 232 4.87 -14.96 -5.09
N ILE A 233 5.74 -15.06 -6.08
CA ILE A 233 6.61 -13.95 -6.51
C ILE A 233 6.49 -13.73 -8.00
N GLU A 234 6.32 -12.47 -8.41
CA GLU A 234 6.34 -12.04 -9.79
C GLU A 234 7.38 -10.94 -10.00
N ILE A 235 8.42 -11.25 -10.77
CA ILE A 235 9.43 -10.28 -11.18
C ILE A 235 9.15 -9.83 -12.60
N LEU A 236 8.72 -8.59 -12.76
CA LEU A 236 8.33 -8.00 -14.03
C LEU A 236 9.54 -7.36 -14.72
N ARG A 237 10.04 -8.02 -15.75
CA ARG A 237 11.22 -7.53 -16.51
C ARG A 237 10.89 -6.26 -17.29
N GLY A 238 11.85 -5.33 -17.33
CA GLY A 238 11.67 -4.03 -17.99
C GLY A 238 10.55 -3.19 -17.37
N CYS A 239 10.33 -3.37 -16.08
CA CYS A 239 9.35 -2.65 -15.29
C CYS A 239 10.08 -1.92 -14.15
N GLY A 240 9.71 -0.68 -13.90
CA GLY A 240 10.22 0.14 -12.80
C GLY A 240 9.43 -0.05 -11.51
N HIS A 241 9.26 1.06 -10.78
CA HIS A 241 8.70 1.05 -9.43
C HIS A 241 7.18 0.86 -9.34
N ALA A 242 6.45 1.06 -10.43
CA ALA A 242 4.99 1.04 -10.43
C ALA A 242 4.41 -0.05 -11.35
N PRO A 243 4.60 -1.35 -11.05
CA PRO A 243 4.10 -2.46 -11.86
C PRO A 243 2.63 -2.34 -12.26
N HIS A 244 1.76 -1.89 -11.38
CA HIS A 244 0.33 -1.72 -11.64
C HIS A 244 0.00 -0.62 -12.68
N LEU A 245 0.95 0.30 -12.95
CA LEU A 245 0.84 1.32 -13.99
C LEU A 245 1.66 1.00 -15.24
N GLU A 246 2.83 0.38 -15.08
CA GLU A 246 3.78 0.12 -16.17
C GLU A 246 3.51 -1.21 -16.88
N ARG A 247 3.01 -2.21 -16.16
CA ARG A 247 2.63 -3.56 -16.61
C ARG A 247 1.24 -3.95 -16.09
N PRO A 248 0.19 -3.15 -16.39
CA PRO A 248 -1.11 -3.28 -15.74
C PRO A 248 -1.79 -4.63 -16.00
N GLU A 249 -1.60 -5.21 -17.17
CA GLU A 249 -2.21 -6.49 -17.52
C GLU A 249 -1.55 -7.66 -16.77
N GLU A 250 -0.22 -7.70 -16.76
CA GLU A 250 0.55 -8.74 -16.07
C GLU A 250 0.32 -8.66 -14.56
N THR A 251 0.40 -7.46 -13.98
CA THR A 251 0.13 -7.23 -12.56
C THR A 251 -1.28 -7.66 -12.17
N ARG A 252 -2.29 -7.27 -12.96
CA ARG A 252 -3.68 -7.63 -12.68
C ARG A 252 -3.93 -9.12 -12.83
N ALA A 253 -3.30 -9.79 -13.81
CA ALA A 253 -3.42 -11.23 -13.97
C ALA A 253 -2.86 -11.98 -12.76
N ALA A 254 -1.66 -11.64 -12.29
CA ALA A 254 -1.06 -12.24 -11.10
C ALA A 254 -1.94 -12.07 -9.86
N ILE A 255 -2.46 -10.85 -9.63
CA ILE A 255 -3.37 -10.58 -8.51
C ILE A 255 -4.66 -11.38 -8.62
N THR A 256 -5.27 -11.44 -9.82
CA THR A 256 -6.52 -12.19 -10.04
C THR A 256 -6.33 -13.67 -9.77
N GLU A 257 -5.24 -14.26 -10.25
CA GLU A 257 -4.92 -15.67 -10.00
C GLU A 257 -4.66 -15.96 -8.51
N PHE A 258 -3.92 -15.09 -7.84
CA PHE A 258 -3.69 -15.19 -6.39
C PHE A 258 -5.02 -15.18 -5.62
N CYS A 259 -5.90 -14.23 -5.91
CA CYS A 259 -7.20 -14.12 -5.24
C CYS A 259 -8.09 -15.34 -5.53
N ALA A 260 -8.09 -15.87 -6.75
CA ALA A 260 -8.86 -17.06 -7.08
C ALA A 260 -8.39 -18.31 -6.30
N ARG A 261 -7.08 -18.40 -6.01
CA ARG A 261 -6.53 -19.45 -5.14
C ARG A 261 -6.91 -19.25 -3.67
N LEU A 262 -6.83 -18.00 -3.19
CA LEU A 262 -7.18 -17.64 -1.82
C LEU A 262 -8.64 -18.00 -1.50
N VAL A 263 -9.58 -17.54 -2.31
CA VAL A 263 -11.02 -17.82 -2.14
C VAL A 263 -11.33 -19.32 -2.20
N ARG A 264 -10.66 -20.07 -3.08
CA ARG A 264 -10.84 -21.53 -3.18
C ARG A 264 -10.36 -22.24 -1.92
N LEU A 265 -9.20 -21.89 -1.38
CA LEU A 265 -8.68 -22.49 -0.15
C LEU A 265 -9.63 -22.26 1.03
N GLU A 266 -10.20 -21.07 1.16
CA GLU A 266 -11.18 -20.76 2.21
C GLU A 266 -12.47 -21.58 2.08
N GLN A 267 -12.93 -21.83 0.86
CA GLN A 267 -14.12 -22.67 0.63
C GLN A 267 -13.87 -24.14 0.93
N GLU A 268 -12.65 -24.65 0.68
CA GLU A 268 -12.26 -26.03 0.97
C GLU A 268 -12.10 -26.27 2.48
N ASP A 269 -11.53 -25.31 3.23
CA ASP A 269 -11.35 -25.41 4.68
C ASP A 269 -12.69 -25.44 5.46
N VAL A 270 -13.73 -24.78 4.95
CA VAL A 270 -15.08 -24.82 5.52
C VAL A 270 -15.72 -26.23 5.42
N HIS A 271 -15.27 -27.06 4.48
CA HIS A 271 -15.78 -28.44 4.33
C HIS A 271 -15.05 -29.46 5.22
N LEU A 272 -13.94 -29.09 5.86
CA LEU A 272 -13.15 -29.96 6.73
C LEU A 272 -13.38 -29.70 8.23
N ALA A 273 -14.14 -28.66 8.58
CA ALA A 273 -14.51 -28.30 9.94
C ALA A 273 -15.95 -28.69 10.29
#